data_22770c90566f0f74d4e609650e4380e7
#
_entry.id   22770c90566f0f74d4e609650e4380e7
#
_cell.length_a   1.000
_cell.length_b   1.000
_cell.length_c   1.000
_cell.angle_alpha   90.00
_cell.angle_beta   90.00
_cell.angle_gamma   90.00
#
_symmetry.space_group_name_H-M   'P 1'
#
loop_
_entity.id
_entity.type
_entity.pdbx_description
1 polymer ?
#
loop_
_entity_poly.entity_id
_entity_poly.type
_entity_poly.pdbx_seq_one_letter_code
_entity_poly.pdbx_strand_id
1 'polypeptide(L)'
;METTKKIVINNSLSIVGDKMSNLFNEIDDDLRQDRLKTIWATYKNSIYTAVIVISLVLIGSEAYQYYSQSKSEKSGLILSQIVESATGDESQLINDYIDELLESGTSDYKTYALLLKSDNFISQNKLDDARETYMDLVKKAENSFIRDLAKLKLSYLNVDSVSFDQIQEDLSSLLESDNPLSLFAYEVLVMSAYKHGLYERGIEYLNTIIKSEKTTNGMFDRAQMMLRVMDSK
;
A
#
# COMPACT_ATOMS: atom_id res chain seq x y z
N MET A 1 68.93 -45.63 -45.45
CA MET A 1 67.78 -46.54 -45.48
C MET A 1 66.98 -46.50 -44.17
N GLU A 2 67.49 -45.95 -43.07
CA GLU A 2 66.86 -45.89 -41.73
C GLU A 2 65.99 -44.64 -41.52
N THR A 3 66.27 -43.52 -42.15
CA THR A 3 65.56 -42.25 -42.01
C THR A 3 64.12 -42.29 -42.63
N THR A 4 63.99 -43.03 -43.74
CA THR A 4 62.70 -43.15 -44.46
C THR A 4 61.69 -44.02 -43.69
N LYS A 5 62.16 -45.03 -42.93
CA LYS A 5 61.28 -45.88 -42.07
C LYS A 5 60.74 -45.14 -40.87
N LYS A 6 61.50 -44.22 -40.30
CA LYS A 6 61.07 -43.43 -39.14
C LYS A 6 59.99 -42.38 -39.47
N ILE A 7 60.03 -41.82 -40.69
CA ILE A 7 59.07 -40.84 -41.17
C ILE A 7 57.69 -41.50 -41.45
N VAL A 8 57.73 -42.71 -42.03
CA VAL A 8 56.47 -43.43 -42.35
C VAL A 8 55.79 -43.92 -41.09
N ILE A 9 56.52 -44.34 -40.05
CA ILE A 9 55.92 -44.80 -38.77
C ILE A 9 55.33 -43.60 -38.00
N ASN A 10 56.00 -42.41 -38.04
CA ASN A 10 55.44 -41.21 -37.32
C ASN A 10 54.19 -40.70 -38.03
N ASN A 11 54.13 -40.75 -39.37
CA ASN A 11 52.93 -40.30 -40.10
C ASN A 11 51.74 -41.27 -39.95
N SER A 12 52.00 -42.59 -39.84
CA SER A 12 50.95 -43.56 -39.59
C SER A 12 50.37 -43.48 -38.12
N LEU A 13 51.22 -43.12 -37.12
CA LEU A 13 50.80 -42.93 -35.75
C LEU A 13 49.98 -41.65 -35.58
N SER A 14 50.32 -40.56 -36.31
CA SER A 14 49.56 -39.31 -36.25
C SER A 14 48.17 -39.46 -36.90
N ILE A 15 48.06 -40.20 -37.97
CA ILE A 15 46.79 -40.49 -38.65
C ILE A 15 45.89 -41.41 -37.82
N VAL A 16 46.47 -42.34 -37.07
CA VAL A 16 45.70 -43.21 -36.15
C VAL A 16 45.23 -42.41 -34.90
N GLY A 17 46.06 -41.51 -34.39
CA GLY A 17 45.68 -40.63 -33.29
C GLY A 17 44.53 -39.66 -33.65
N ASP A 18 44.59 -39.10 -34.84
CA ASP A 18 43.55 -38.18 -35.34
C ASP A 18 42.20 -38.92 -35.62
N LYS A 19 42.29 -40.12 -36.19
CA LYS A 19 41.09 -40.97 -36.34
C LYS A 19 40.48 -41.45 -35.03
N MET A 20 41.30 -41.73 -34.03
CA MET A 20 40.79 -42.11 -32.68
C MET A 20 40.18 -40.92 -31.98
N SER A 21 40.78 -39.75 -32.08
CA SER A 21 40.22 -38.47 -31.49
C SER A 21 38.86 -38.15 -32.12
N ASN A 22 38.71 -38.26 -33.43
CA ASN A 22 37.42 -38.05 -34.11
C ASN A 22 36.37 -39.08 -33.73
N LEU A 23 36.74 -40.33 -33.59
CA LEU A 23 35.83 -41.42 -33.11
C LEU A 23 35.36 -41.18 -31.65
N PHE A 24 36.24 -40.71 -30.79
CA PHE A 24 35.86 -40.38 -29.41
C PHE A 24 34.92 -39.18 -29.36
N ASN A 25 35.13 -38.16 -30.15
CA ASN A 25 34.23 -37.01 -30.26
C ASN A 25 32.85 -37.41 -30.83
N GLU A 26 32.82 -38.25 -31.84
CA GLU A 26 31.58 -38.77 -32.45
C GLU A 26 30.80 -39.62 -31.47
N ILE A 27 31.46 -40.49 -30.69
CA ILE A 27 30.84 -41.27 -29.62
C ILE A 27 30.28 -40.41 -28.49
N ASP A 28 31.03 -39.32 -28.11
CA ASP A 28 30.60 -38.41 -27.07
C ASP A 28 29.38 -37.57 -27.50
N ASP A 29 29.33 -37.18 -28.75
CA ASP A 29 28.19 -36.47 -29.32
C ASP A 29 26.95 -37.38 -29.47
N ASP A 30 27.12 -38.64 -29.87
CA ASP A 30 26.04 -39.62 -29.95
C ASP A 30 25.50 -39.95 -28.53
N LEU A 31 26.37 -40.10 -27.53
CA LEU A 31 25.96 -40.32 -26.14
C LEU A 31 25.22 -39.13 -25.55
N ARG A 32 25.63 -37.90 -25.92
CA ARG A 32 24.89 -36.69 -25.51
C ARG A 32 23.54 -36.58 -26.15
N GLN A 33 23.44 -36.88 -27.45
CA GLN A 33 22.15 -36.91 -28.17
C GLN A 33 21.17 -37.96 -27.58
N ASP A 34 21.67 -39.15 -27.29
CA ASP A 34 20.81 -40.22 -26.74
C ASP A 34 20.38 -39.92 -25.29
N ARG A 35 21.23 -39.29 -24.48
CA ARG A 35 20.84 -38.80 -23.16
C ARG A 35 19.77 -37.70 -23.28
N LEU A 36 19.91 -36.77 -24.20
CA LEU A 36 18.91 -35.73 -24.45
C LEU A 36 17.57 -36.32 -24.93
N LYS A 37 17.60 -37.30 -25.83
CA LYS A 37 16.38 -38.02 -26.31
C LYS A 37 15.70 -38.77 -25.18
N THR A 38 16.49 -39.40 -24.30
CA THR A 38 15.95 -40.15 -23.15
C THR A 38 15.31 -39.22 -22.14
N ILE A 39 15.98 -38.11 -21.80
CA ILE A 39 15.44 -37.07 -20.90
C ILE A 39 14.15 -36.48 -21.50
N TRP A 40 14.18 -36.14 -22.80
CA TRP A 40 13.00 -35.62 -23.48
C TRP A 40 11.85 -36.62 -23.48
N ALA A 41 12.10 -37.90 -23.83
CA ALA A 41 11.08 -38.95 -23.84
C ALA A 41 10.44 -39.17 -22.47
N THR A 42 11.24 -39.05 -21.41
CA THR A 42 10.79 -39.25 -20.02
C THR A 42 10.00 -38.05 -19.49
N TYR A 43 10.48 -36.81 -19.75
CA TYR A 43 9.95 -35.61 -19.12
C TYR A 43 9.07 -34.74 -20.01
N LYS A 44 8.92 -35.08 -21.32
CA LYS A 44 8.14 -34.26 -22.27
C LYS A 44 6.73 -33.91 -21.75
N ASN A 45 6.03 -34.89 -21.17
CA ASN A 45 4.68 -34.65 -20.64
C ASN A 45 4.69 -33.71 -19.46
N SER A 46 5.67 -33.82 -18.54
CA SER A 46 5.83 -32.92 -17.40
C SER A 46 6.22 -31.53 -17.86
N ILE A 47 7.06 -31.40 -18.88
CA ILE A 47 7.45 -30.12 -19.49
C ILE A 47 6.23 -29.45 -20.12
N TYR A 48 5.44 -30.19 -20.92
CA TYR A 48 4.20 -29.63 -21.49
C TYR A 48 3.22 -29.18 -20.41
N THR A 49 3.02 -30.00 -19.37
CA THR A 49 2.16 -29.61 -18.23
C THR A 49 2.67 -28.35 -17.55
N ALA A 50 3.97 -28.25 -17.29
CA ALA A 50 4.56 -27.06 -16.69
C ALA A 50 4.38 -25.80 -17.56
N VAL A 51 4.60 -25.92 -18.87
CA VAL A 51 4.39 -24.81 -19.82
C VAL A 51 2.93 -24.37 -19.85
N ILE A 52 1.98 -25.30 -19.87
CA ILE A 52 0.54 -24.99 -19.82
C ILE A 52 0.19 -24.27 -18.53
N VAL A 53 0.65 -24.76 -17.38
CA VAL A 53 0.37 -24.14 -16.08
C VAL A 53 0.94 -22.71 -16.03
N ILE A 54 2.19 -22.52 -16.46
CA ILE A 54 2.81 -21.18 -16.50
C ILE A 54 2.02 -20.26 -17.43
N SER A 55 1.62 -20.74 -18.61
CA SER A 55 0.82 -19.93 -19.55
C SER A 55 -0.53 -19.53 -18.97
N LEU A 56 -1.21 -20.43 -18.26
CA LEU A 56 -2.49 -20.13 -17.60
C LEU A 56 -2.32 -19.10 -16.47
N VAL A 57 -1.23 -19.18 -15.70
CA VAL A 57 -0.93 -18.21 -14.66
C VAL A 57 -0.67 -16.82 -15.26
N LEU A 58 0.10 -16.75 -16.35
CA LEU A 58 0.39 -15.49 -17.02
C LEU A 58 -0.87 -14.84 -17.61
N ILE A 59 -1.68 -15.61 -18.34
CA ILE A 59 -2.94 -15.12 -18.91
C ILE A 59 -3.90 -14.68 -17.79
N GLY A 60 -4.01 -15.48 -16.73
CA GLY A 60 -4.86 -15.18 -15.58
C GLY A 60 -4.41 -13.89 -14.86
N SER A 61 -3.10 -13.68 -14.72
CA SER A 61 -2.56 -12.47 -14.09
C SER A 61 -2.82 -11.20 -14.91
N GLU A 62 -2.68 -11.27 -16.24
CA GLU A 62 -2.99 -10.12 -17.12
C GLU A 62 -4.49 -9.80 -17.13
N ALA A 63 -5.34 -10.81 -17.23
CA ALA A 63 -6.79 -10.63 -17.16
C ALA A 63 -7.22 -10.02 -15.82
N TYR A 64 -6.62 -10.47 -14.70
CA TYR A 64 -6.88 -9.91 -13.38
C TYR A 64 -6.41 -8.45 -13.27
N GLN A 65 -5.22 -8.12 -13.77
CA GLN A 65 -4.69 -6.76 -13.78
C GLN A 65 -5.58 -5.82 -14.61
N TYR A 66 -5.97 -6.23 -15.80
CA TYR A 66 -6.89 -5.46 -16.65
C TYR A 66 -8.23 -5.20 -15.96
N TYR A 67 -8.83 -6.23 -15.35
CA TYR A 67 -10.07 -6.10 -14.59
C TYR A 67 -9.92 -5.16 -13.41
N SER A 68 -8.84 -5.32 -12.62
CA SER A 68 -8.54 -4.49 -11.45
C SER A 68 -8.31 -3.03 -11.84
N GLN A 69 -7.55 -2.78 -12.92
CA GLN A 69 -7.29 -1.44 -13.43
C GLN A 69 -8.57 -0.76 -13.92
N SER A 70 -9.38 -1.44 -14.74
CA SER A 70 -10.66 -0.91 -15.22
C SER A 70 -11.62 -0.57 -14.08
N LYS A 71 -11.65 -1.42 -13.04
CA LYS A 71 -12.44 -1.17 -11.84
C LYS A 71 -11.91 0.02 -11.04
N SER A 72 -10.59 0.17 -10.93
CA SER A 72 -9.95 1.30 -10.26
C SER A 72 -10.22 2.62 -11.00
N GLU A 73 -10.13 2.64 -12.33
CA GLU A 73 -10.43 3.80 -13.15
C GLU A 73 -11.88 4.27 -12.97
N LYS A 74 -12.84 3.35 -12.99
CA LYS A 74 -14.24 3.67 -12.70
C LYS A 74 -14.43 4.23 -11.30
N SER A 75 -13.80 3.64 -10.30
CA SER A 75 -13.83 4.13 -8.93
C SER A 75 -13.26 5.54 -8.80
N GLY A 76 -12.17 5.82 -9.52
CA GLY A 76 -11.56 7.17 -9.58
C GLY A 76 -12.49 8.20 -10.23
N LEU A 77 -13.23 7.83 -11.27
CA LEU A 77 -14.23 8.71 -11.88
C LEU A 77 -15.37 9.05 -10.91
N ILE A 78 -15.91 8.06 -10.20
CA ILE A 78 -16.95 8.30 -9.18
C ILE A 78 -16.40 9.22 -8.08
N LEU A 79 -15.17 8.98 -7.60
CA LEU A 79 -14.55 9.85 -6.60
C LEU A 79 -14.40 11.28 -7.11
N SER A 80 -14.02 11.48 -8.38
CA SER A 80 -13.93 12.83 -8.96
C SER A 80 -15.29 13.53 -9.01
N GLN A 81 -16.38 12.80 -9.28
CA GLN A 81 -17.74 13.32 -9.25
C GLN A 81 -18.17 13.74 -7.84
N ILE A 82 -17.78 12.97 -6.81
CA ILE A 82 -18.01 13.36 -5.41
C ILE A 82 -17.31 14.68 -5.09
N VAL A 83 -16.04 14.83 -5.48
CA VAL A 83 -15.26 16.06 -5.24
C VAL A 83 -15.85 17.25 -5.98
N GLU A 84 -16.28 17.06 -7.23
CA GLU A 84 -16.92 18.10 -8.03
C GLU A 84 -18.27 18.52 -7.44
N SER A 85 -19.13 17.57 -7.04
CA SER A 85 -20.41 17.84 -6.40
C SER A 85 -20.27 18.49 -5.02
N ALA A 86 -19.14 18.26 -4.33
CA ALA A 86 -18.85 18.89 -3.03
C ALA A 86 -18.58 20.41 -3.14
N THR A 87 -18.25 20.92 -4.34
CA THR A 87 -18.09 22.35 -4.61
C THR A 87 -19.42 23.03 -4.97
N GLY A 88 -20.47 22.25 -5.24
CA GLY A 88 -21.86 22.67 -5.48
C GLY A 88 -22.76 22.45 -4.28
N ASP A 89 -24.02 22.85 -4.37
CA ASP A 89 -25.02 22.62 -3.30
C ASP A 89 -25.83 21.33 -3.55
N GLU A 90 -25.13 20.25 -3.97
CA GLU A 90 -25.75 18.99 -4.44
C GLU A 90 -25.56 17.82 -3.47
N SER A 91 -25.86 18.03 -2.20
CA SER A 91 -25.64 17.06 -1.13
C SER A 91 -26.30 15.68 -1.36
N GLN A 92 -27.39 15.61 -2.13
CA GLN A 92 -28.04 14.33 -2.45
C GLN A 92 -27.22 13.51 -3.44
N LEU A 93 -26.65 14.14 -4.47
CA LEU A 93 -25.80 13.46 -5.45
C LEU A 93 -24.52 12.90 -4.81
N ILE A 94 -23.98 13.61 -3.82
CA ILE A 94 -22.81 13.13 -3.07
C ILE A 94 -23.11 11.79 -2.40
N ASN A 95 -24.27 11.64 -1.78
CA ASN A 95 -24.69 10.39 -1.13
C ASN A 95 -24.81 9.25 -2.15
N ASP A 96 -25.45 9.51 -3.29
CA ASP A 96 -25.66 8.51 -4.34
C ASP A 96 -24.30 8.02 -4.89
N TYR A 97 -23.34 8.93 -5.13
CA TYR A 97 -21.99 8.56 -5.55
C TYR A 97 -21.18 7.84 -4.47
N ILE A 98 -21.32 8.21 -3.20
CA ILE A 98 -20.70 7.50 -2.09
C ILE A 98 -21.23 6.06 -2.02
N ASP A 99 -22.54 5.87 -2.11
CA ASP A 99 -23.15 4.54 -2.07
C ASP A 99 -22.78 3.70 -3.31
N GLU A 100 -22.71 4.30 -4.51
CA GLU A 100 -22.19 3.65 -5.72
C GLU A 100 -20.73 3.21 -5.54
N LEU A 101 -19.88 4.07 -4.96
CA LEU A 101 -18.48 3.74 -4.70
C LEU A 101 -18.33 2.64 -3.65
N LEU A 102 -19.20 2.60 -2.64
CA LEU A 102 -19.25 1.53 -1.64
C LEU A 102 -19.68 0.19 -2.26
N GLU A 103 -20.57 0.20 -3.23
CA GLU A 103 -21.04 -1.01 -3.91
C GLU A 103 -20.01 -1.52 -4.92
N SER A 104 -19.62 -0.70 -5.87
CA SER A 104 -18.86 -1.07 -7.06
C SER A 104 -17.36 -0.86 -6.95
N GLY A 105 -16.87 -0.02 -6.03
CA GLY A 105 -15.47 0.38 -5.91
C GLY A 105 -14.50 -0.74 -5.56
N THR A 106 -13.21 -0.49 -5.79
CA THR A 106 -12.14 -1.36 -5.24
C THR A 106 -12.03 -1.19 -3.73
N SER A 107 -11.31 -2.08 -3.04
CA SER A 107 -11.15 -2.05 -1.57
C SER A 107 -10.70 -0.68 -1.06
N ASP A 108 -9.68 -0.11 -1.71
CA ASP A 108 -9.15 1.20 -1.34
C ASP A 108 -10.19 2.31 -1.52
N TYR A 109 -10.88 2.34 -2.65
CA TYR A 109 -11.91 3.35 -2.91
C TYR A 109 -13.12 3.20 -1.99
N LYS A 110 -13.51 1.98 -1.61
CA LYS A 110 -14.54 1.75 -0.59
C LYS A 110 -14.13 2.32 0.76
N THR A 111 -12.86 2.20 1.11
CA THR A 111 -12.32 2.76 2.36
C THR A 111 -12.37 4.29 2.33
N TYR A 112 -12.04 4.93 1.21
CA TYR A 112 -12.24 6.38 1.03
C TYR A 112 -13.72 6.78 1.07
N ALA A 113 -14.59 6.01 0.45
CA ALA A 113 -16.04 6.26 0.48
C ALA A 113 -16.60 6.21 1.92
N LEU A 114 -16.12 5.30 2.76
CA LEU A 114 -16.48 5.25 4.18
C LEU A 114 -16.02 6.50 4.94
N LEU A 115 -14.82 7.03 4.65
CA LEU A 115 -14.37 8.31 5.23
C LEU A 115 -15.32 9.45 4.85
N LEU A 116 -15.64 9.56 3.55
CA LEU A 116 -16.55 10.60 3.04
C LEU A 116 -17.96 10.44 3.63
N LYS A 117 -18.44 9.20 3.77
CA LYS A 117 -19.72 8.90 4.41
C LYS A 117 -19.76 9.36 5.86
N SER A 118 -18.67 9.14 6.60
CA SER A 118 -18.55 9.59 7.98
C SER A 118 -18.56 11.12 8.09
N ASP A 119 -17.83 11.81 7.20
CA ASP A 119 -17.82 13.28 7.16
C ASP A 119 -19.23 13.82 6.80
N ASN A 120 -19.94 13.14 5.92
CA ASN A 120 -21.31 13.50 5.57
C ASN A 120 -22.30 13.26 6.72
N PHE A 121 -22.13 12.21 7.54
CA PHE A 121 -22.89 12.03 8.77
C PHE A 121 -22.67 13.19 9.75
N ILE A 122 -21.43 13.71 9.86
CA ILE A 122 -21.15 14.89 10.70
C ILE A 122 -21.90 16.11 10.17
N SER A 123 -21.89 16.36 8.85
CA SER A 123 -22.63 17.50 8.27
C SER A 123 -24.13 17.44 8.51
N GLN A 124 -24.68 16.22 8.62
CA GLN A 124 -26.09 15.97 8.94
C GLN A 124 -26.36 15.92 10.45
N ASN A 125 -25.37 16.20 11.31
CA ASN A 125 -25.45 16.09 12.77
C ASN A 125 -25.77 14.67 13.29
N LYS A 126 -25.44 13.64 12.50
CA LYS A 126 -25.57 12.21 12.85
C LYS A 126 -24.25 11.71 13.46
N LEU A 127 -23.90 12.24 14.64
CA LEU A 127 -22.58 12.03 15.22
C LEU A 127 -22.32 10.57 15.64
N ASP A 128 -23.35 9.83 16.02
CA ASP A 128 -23.21 8.43 16.43
C ASP A 128 -22.94 7.54 15.23
N ASP A 129 -23.61 7.76 14.09
CA ASP A 129 -23.35 7.05 12.84
C ASP A 129 -21.92 7.33 12.34
N ALA A 130 -21.46 8.58 12.47
CA ALA A 130 -20.08 8.96 12.14
C ALA A 130 -19.06 8.24 13.02
N ARG A 131 -19.28 8.18 14.35
CA ARG A 131 -18.41 7.45 15.29
C ARG A 131 -18.31 5.97 14.94
N GLU A 132 -19.46 5.32 14.71
CA GLU A 132 -19.49 3.89 14.35
C GLU A 132 -18.69 3.64 13.08
N THR A 133 -18.88 4.47 12.05
CA THR A 133 -18.16 4.31 10.77
C THR A 133 -16.65 4.55 10.94
N TYR A 134 -16.21 5.56 11.70
CA TYR A 134 -14.78 5.75 11.99
C TYR A 134 -14.19 4.61 12.81
N MET A 135 -14.92 4.08 13.79
CA MET A 135 -14.47 2.92 14.56
C MET A 135 -14.27 1.69 13.69
N ASP A 136 -15.15 1.48 12.71
CA ASP A 136 -15.01 0.41 11.72
C ASP A 136 -13.78 0.61 10.81
N LEU A 137 -13.53 1.85 10.38
CA LEU A 137 -12.33 2.20 9.61
C LEU A 137 -11.04 1.95 10.40
N VAL A 138 -11.00 2.35 11.68
CA VAL A 138 -9.86 2.10 12.58
C VAL A 138 -9.56 0.60 12.68
N LYS A 139 -10.59 -0.25 12.69
CA LYS A 139 -10.44 -1.71 12.83
C LYS A 139 -10.10 -2.41 11.52
N LYS A 140 -10.66 -1.97 10.39
CA LYS A 140 -10.70 -2.72 9.13
C LYS A 140 -9.85 -2.13 8.01
N ALA A 141 -9.45 -0.84 8.07
CA ALA A 141 -8.68 -0.22 7.01
C ALA A 141 -7.28 -0.86 6.90
N GLU A 142 -6.94 -1.38 5.72
CA GLU A 142 -5.64 -1.96 5.42
C GLU A 142 -4.57 -0.86 5.31
N ASN A 143 -4.92 0.27 4.72
CA ASN A 143 -4.06 1.44 4.59
C ASN A 143 -3.85 2.11 5.95
N SER A 144 -2.59 2.17 6.42
CA SER A 144 -2.24 2.73 7.73
C SER A 144 -2.59 4.22 7.85
N PHE A 145 -2.37 5.01 6.79
CA PHE A 145 -2.71 6.43 6.80
C PHE A 145 -4.22 6.66 6.97
N ILE A 146 -5.05 5.88 6.27
CA ILE A 146 -6.51 5.98 6.40
C ILE A 146 -6.96 5.59 7.81
N ARG A 147 -6.36 4.54 8.36
CA ARG A 147 -6.62 4.12 9.74
C ARG A 147 -6.25 5.19 10.75
N ASP A 148 -5.09 5.82 10.58
CA ASP A 148 -4.63 6.90 11.44
C ASP A 148 -5.49 8.16 11.30
N LEU A 149 -5.91 8.49 10.08
CA LEU A 149 -6.83 9.58 9.82
C LEU A 149 -8.20 9.33 10.46
N ALA A 150 -8.71 8.10 10.39
CA ALA A 150 -9.96 7.72 11.05
C ALA A 150 -9.85 7.82 12.58
N LYS A 151 -8.72 7.39 13.19
CA LYS A 151 -8.45 7.59 14.61
C LYS A 151 -8.46 9.06 15.00
N LEU A 152 -7.77 9.89 14.23
CA LEU A 152 -7.71 11.33 14.46
C LEU A 152 -9.12 11.95 14.44
N LYS A 153 -9.90 11.66 13.39
CA LYS A 153 -11.26 12.17 13.24
C LYS A 153 -12.20 11.67 14.33
N LEU A 154 -12.10 10.39 14.71
CA LEU A 154 -12.85 9.82 15.84
C LEU A 154 -12.50 10.53 17.15
N SER A 155 -11.23 10.81 17.39
CA SER A 155 -10.77 11.52 18.59
C SER A 155 -11.31 12.95 18.63
N TYR A 156 -11.39 13.66 17.50
CA TYR A 156 -12.07 14.96 17.41
C TYR A 156 -13.55 14.88 17.85
N LEU A 157 -14.28 13.87 17.38
CA LEU A 157 -15.69 13.68 17.76
C LEU A 157 -15.87 13.32 19.25
N ASN A 158 -14.84 12.75 19.86
CA ASN A 158 -14.87 12.25 21.21
C ASN A 158 -14.33 13.25 22.26
N VAL A 159 -13.78 14.39 21.87
CA VAL A 159 -13.20 15.40 22.78
C VAL A 159 -14.16 15.79 23.92
N ASP A 160 -15.45 15.87 23.61
CA ASP A 160 -16.47 16.28 24.59
C ASP A 160 -17.02 15.14 25.47
N SER A 161 -16.80 13.90 25.09
CA SER A 161 -17.46 12.73 25.70
C SER A 161 -16.51 11.73 26.35
N VAL A 162 -15.19 11.85 26.10
CA VAL A 162 -14.17 10.91 26.54
C VAL A 162 -13.10 11.64 27.36
N SER A 163 -12.53 10.98 28.37
CA SER A 163 -11.49 11.57 29.21
C SER A 163 -10.24 11.93 28.44
N PHE A 164 -9.48 12.93 28.94
CA PHE A 164 -8.22 13.33 28.34
C PHE A 164 -7.24 12.15 28.21
N ASP A 165 -7.11 11.33 29.25
CA ASP A 165 -6.16 10.20 29.23
C ASP A 165 -6.51 9.17 28.16
N GLN A 166 -7.81 8.92 27.92
CA GLN A 166 -8.25 8.03 26.84
C GLN A 166 -7.94 8.62 25.45
N ILE A 167 -8.21 9.92 25.24
CA ILE A 167 -7.85 10.61 23.99
C ILE A 167 -6.32 10.53 23.74
N GLN A 168 -5.53 10.72 24.80
CA GLN A 168 -4.07 10.61 24.70
C GLN A 168 -3.61 9.20 24.36
N GLU A 169 -4.22 8.18 24.93
CA GLU A 169 -3.95 6.77 24.62
C GLU A 169 -4.32 6.45 23.18
N ASP A 170 -5.53 6.82 22.74
CA ASP A 170 -6.02 6.58 21.37
C ASP A 170 -5.11 7.21 20.31
N LEU A 171 -4.55 8.39 20.60
CA LEU A 171 -3.68 9.13 19.69
C LEU A 171 -2.19 8.80 19.84
N SER A 172 -1.79 7.98 20.80
CA SER A 172 -0.37 7.74 21.13
C SER A 172 0.48 7.36 19.92
N SER A 173 -0.03 6.50 19.04
CA SER A 173 0.65 6.08 17.80
C SER A 173 0.81 7.21 16.76
N LEU A 174 0.04 8.27 16.85
CA LEU A 174 0.11 9.42 15.94
C LEU A 174 1.10 10.50 16.41
N LEU A 175 1.51 10.45 17.68
CA LEU A 175 2.40 11.47 18.26
C LEU A 175 3.88 11.29 17.87
N GLU A 176 4.22 10.22 17.17
CA GLU A 176 5.56 9.98 16.65
C GLU A 176 5.96 11.08 15.65
N SER A 177 7.22 11.52 15.73
CA SER A 177 7.71 12.70 15.00
C SER A 177 7.67 12.58 13.48
N ASP A 178 7.66 11.37 12.94
CA ASP A 178 7.59 11.06 11.52
C ASP A 178 6.15 10.87 11.00
N ASN A 179 5.17 10.71 11.89
CA ASN A 179 3.76 10.60 11.48
C ASN A 179 3.27 11.95 10.91
N PRO A 180 2.74 11.98 9.67
CA PRO A 180 2.27 13.22 9.04
C PRO A 180 1.06 13.85 9.77
N LEU A 181 0.35 13.08 10.59
CA LEU A 181 -0.81 13.55 11.36
C LEU A 181 -0.43 14.00 12.79
N SER A 182 0.84 13.93 13.18
CA SER A 182 1.27 14.20 14.55
C SER A 182 0.85 15.58 15.07
N LEU A 183 1.03 16.63 14.28
CA LEU A 183 0.64 17.99 14.70
C LEU A 183 -0.87 18.14 14.85
N PHE A 184 -1.67 17.46 14.03
CA PHE A 184 -3.13 17.42 14.19
C PHE A 184 -3.53 16.63 15.43
N ALA A 185 -2.81 15.56 15.77
CA ALA A 185 -3.03 14.83 17.02
C ALA A 185 -2.74 15.72 18.25
N TYR A 186 -1.69 16.52 18.21
CA TYR A 186 -1.44 17.53 19.25
C TYR A 186 -2.56 18.59 19.34
N GLU A 187 -3.14 19.04 18.20
CA GLU A 187 -4.30 19.95 18.24
C GLU A 187 -5.51 19.30 18.97
N VAL A 188 -5.79 18.01 18.72
CA VAL A 188 -6.85 17.29 19.45
C VAL A 188 -6.57 17.23 20.96
N LEU A 189 -5.32 16.92 21.34
CA LEU A 189 -4.90 16.90 22.75
C LEU A 189 -5.02 18.28 23.40
N VAL A 190 -4.69 19.35 22.69
CA VAL A 190 -4.92 20.73 23.17
C VAL A 190 -6.39 20.98 23.44
N MET A 191 -7.27 20.59 22.51
CA MET A 191 -8.73 20.76 22.68
C MET A 191 -9.25 19.95 23.86
N SER A 192 -8.81 18.71 24.01
CA SER A 192 -9.17 17.85 25.12
C SER A 192 -8.64 18.39 26.45
N ALA A 193 -7.38 18.86 26.49
CA ALA A 193 -6.79 19.48 27.68
C ALA A 193 -7.55 20.73 28.12
N TYR A 194 -7.93 21.60 27.17
CA TYR A 194 -8.74 22.77 27.46
C TYR A 194 -10.09 22.40 28.06
N LYS A 195 -10.77 21.41 27.46
CA LYS A 195 -12.08 20.93 27.91
C LYS A 195 -12.05 20.39 29.34
N HIS A 196 -10.96 19.71 29.71
CA HIS A 196 -10.81 19.10 31.04
C HIS A 196 -10.07 20.01 32.05
N GLY A 197 -9.77 21.27 31.70
CA GLY A 197 -9.09 22.21 32.59
C GLY A 197 -7.61 21.90 32.83
N LEU A 198 -7.00 21.08 31.96
CA LEU A 198 -5.58 20.68 32.03
C LEU A 198 -4.71 21.68 31.25
N TYR A 199 -4.80 22.95 31.61
CA TYR A 199 -4.22 24.04 30.83
C TYR A 199 -2.70 23.90 30.65
N GLU A 200 -1.97 23.53 31.72
CA GLU A 200 -0.52 23.33 31.63
C GLU A 200 -0.13 22.30 30.57
N ARG A 201 -0.79 21.15 30.53
CA ARG A 201 -0.59 20.13 29.51
C ARG A 201 -0.92 20.66 28.09
N GLY A 202 -2.02 21.39 27.97
CA GLY A 202 -2.38 22.03 26.69
C GLY A 202 -1.32 23.01 26.20
N ILE A 203 -0.72 23.81 27.10
CA ILE A 203 0.37 24.74 26.80
C ILE A 203 1.63 23.97 26.31
N GLU A 204 1.96 22.83 26.92
CA GLU A 204 3.07 21.99 26.46
C GLU A 204 2.88 21.51 25.01
N TYR A 205 1.68 21.03 24.67
CA TYR A 205 1.36 20.60 23.30
C TYR A 205 1.33 21.76 22.31
N LEU A 206 0.79 22.92 22.70
CA LEU A 206 0.84 24.15 21.89
C LEU A 206 2.27 24.57 21.58
N ASN A 207 3.15 24.51 22.57
CA ASN A 207 4.56 24.80 22.37
C ASN A 207 5.24 23.80 21.42
N THR A 208 4.83 22.53 21.44
CA THR A 208 5.31 21.50 20.49
C THR A 208 4.89 21.85 19.06
N ILE A 209 3.63 22.25 18.85
CA ILE A 209 3.12 22.69 17.54
C ILE A 209 3.89 23.95 17.08
N ILE A 210 4.03 24.97 17.92
CA ILE A 210 4.64 26.25 17.56
C ILE A 210 6.12 26.10 17.18
N LYS A 211 6.85 25.18 17.84
CA LYS A 211 8.28 24.95 17.61
C LYS A 211 8.57 24.00 16.43
N SER A 212 7.58 23.32 15.90
CA SER A 212 7.78 22.37 14.82
C SER A 212 8.02 23.06 13.48
N GLU A 213 9.07 22.66 12.79
CA GLU A 213 9.34 23.11 11.41
C GLU A 213 8.27 22.65 10.39
N LYS A 214 7.47 21.64 10.73
CA LYS A 214 6.38 21.13 9.90
C LYS A 214 5.08 21.94 10.06
N THR A 215 5.04 22.90 10.97
CA THR A 215 3.84 23.68 11.28
C THR A 215 3.52 24.66 10.14
N THR A 216 2.32 24.60 9.62
CA THR A 216 1.82 25.56 8.62
C THR A 216 1.48 26.91 9.29
N ASN A 217 1.47 28.00 8.52
CA ASN A 217 1.12 29.33 9.05
C ASN A 217 -0.26 29.33 9.75
N GLY A 218 -1.27 28.68 9.14
CA GLY A 218 -2.60 28.63 9.73
C GLY A 218 -2.66 27.83 11.04
N MET A 219 -1.88 26.76 11.17
CA MET A 219 -1.77 25.98 12.41
C MET A 219 -1.02 26.75 13.48
N PHE A 220 0.06 27.44 13.10
CA PHE A 220 0.82 28.33 14.00
C PHE A 220 -0.06 29.44 14.59
N ASP A 221 -0.83 30.13 13.74
CA ASP A 221 -1.73 31.20 14.19
C ASP A 221 -2.80 30.68 15.15
N ARG A 222 -3.42 29.52 14.86
CA ARG A 222 -4.39 28.88 15.78
C ARG A 222 -3.73 28.50 17.10
N ALA A 223 -2.54 27.90 17.05
CA ALA A 223 -1.81 27.51 18.25
C ALA A 223 -1.45 28.72 19.13
N GLN A 224 -0.99 29.81 18.52
CA GLN A 224 -0.71 31.06 19.28
C GLN A 224 -1.97 31.69 19.88
N MET A 225 -3.09 31.62 19.15
CA MET A 225 -4.37 32.12 19.65
C MET A 225 -4.81 31.32 20.89
N MET A 226 -4.73 29.98 20.79
CA MET A 226 -5.14 29.10 21.89
C MET A 226 -4.20 29.19 23.08
N LEU A 227 -2.89 29.43 22.86
CA LEU A 227 -1.92 29.66 23.92
C LEU A 227 -2.32 30.87 24.77
N ARG A 228 -2.66 32.00 24.15
CA ARG A 228 -3.13 33.20 24.88
C ARG A 228 -4.39 32.95 25.70
N VAL A 229 -5.30 32.09 25.18
CA VAL A 229 -6.54 31.70 25.90
C VAL A 229 -6.21 30.86 27.13
N MET A 230 -5.27 29.88 26.99
CA MET A 230 -4.91 29.01 28.11
C MET A 230 -4.08 29.73 29.18
N ASP A 231 -3.13 30.62 28.78
CA ASP A 231 -2.33 31.43 29.72
C ASP A 231 -3.18 32.38 30.58
N SER A 232 -4.41 32.68 30.17
CA SER A 232 -5.32 33.55 30.89
C SER A 232 -6.21 32.85 31.93
N LYS A 233 -6.08 31.53 32.06
CA LYS A 233 -6.90 30.67 32.92
C LYS A 233 -6.17 30.27 34.18
#